data_de7cdd8cadf48f0e6cd05f40ea148a5b
#
_entry.id   de7cdd8cadf48f0e6cd05f40ea148a5b
#
_cell.length_a   1.000
_cell.length_b   1.000
_cell.length_c   1.000
_cell.angle_alpha   90.00
_cell.angle_beta   90.00
_cell.angle_gamma   90.00
#
_symmetry.space_group_name_H-M   'P 1'
#
loop_
_entity.id
_entity.type
_entity.pdbx_description
1 polymer ?
#
loop_
_entity_poly.entity_id
_entity_poly.type
_entity_poly.pdbx_seq_one_letter_code
_entity_poly.pdbx_strand_id
1 'polypeptide(L)'
;TTESHMEQLILKHFTEEDFRRVWMRKIGGGVIGGKACGLLVARKLIELNMPEYAGHVEPHNSFFIGTDVFYRYLVYNRCAELKARHRLEKEHFKETEELTKRLRGGSLPEDIREELSDMLDHYGTTPIIVRSSSIMEDGYGNAFSGKYESIFCMNQGTKEERMEELEEAIRRVYASTMNEQAIEYRRKRHLLDVDEQMALL
;
A
#
# COMPACT_ATOMS: atom_id res chain seq x y z
N THR A 1 16.82 7.03 -13.68
CA THR A 1 16.57 6.32 -12.43
C THR A 1 15.34 5.42 -12.56
N THR A 2 14.99 4.69 -11.52
CA THR A 2 14.01 3.61 -11.54
C THR A 2 12.59 4.02 -11.86
N GLU A 3 12.15 5.14 -11.34
CA GLU A 3 10.81 5.68 -11.63
C GLU A 3 10.68 5.98 -13.13
N SER A 4 11.70 6.55 -13.75
CA SER A 4 11.67 6.83 -15.18
C SER A 4 11.63 5.56 -16.05
N HIS A 5 12.24 4.45 -15.60
CA HIS A 5 12.19 3.19 -16.33
C HIS A 5 10.81 2.54 -16.24
N MET A 6 10.22 2.50 -15.04
CA MET A 6 8.86 1.99 -14.86
C MET A 6 7.84 2.83 -15.63
N GLU A 7 7.98 4.16 -15.59
CA GLU A 7 7.16 5.09 -16.36
C GLU A 7 7.25 4.83 -17.86
N GLN A 8 8.47 4.65 -18.39
CA GLN A 8 8.67 4.33 -19.81
C GLN A 8 8.00 3.01 -20.20
N LEU A 9 8.08 1.97 -19.36
CA LEU A 9 7.40 0.70 -19.60
C LEU A 9 5.88 0.87 -19.61
N ILE A 10 5.33 1.64 -18.68
CA ILE A 10 3.91 1.94 -18.63
C ILE A 10 3.48 2.70 -19.87
N LEU A 11 4.13 3.81 -20.20
CA LEU A 11 3.78 4.64 -21.37
C LEU A 11 3.89 3.86 -22.68
N LYS A 12 4.82 2.92 -22.76
CA LYS A 12 5.03 2.11 -23.97
C LYS A 12 4.01 0.99 -24.15
N HIS A 13 3.56 0.38 -23.06
CA HIS A 13 2.86 -0.90 -23.11
C HIS A 13 1.41 -0.87 -22.61
N PHE A 14 1.04 0.15 -21.79
CA PHE A 14 -0.31 0.24 -21.25
C PHE A 14 -1.25 0.92 -22.22
N THR A 15 -2.45 0.39 -22.30
CA THR A 15 -3.56 0.96 -23.07
C THR A 15 -4.49 1.75 -22.16
N GLU A 16 -5.40 2.53 -22.74
CA GLU A 16 -6.47 3.20 -22.00
C GLU A 16 -7.29 2.24 -21.14
N GLU A 17 -7.55 1.04 -21.65
CA GLU A 17 -8.28 -0.01 -20.93
C GLU A 17 -7.51 -0.50 -19.70
N ASP A 18 -6.18 -0.61 -19.76
CA ASP A 18 -5.37 -0.97 -18.59
C ASP A 18 -5.48 0.09 -17.49
N PHE A 19 -5.42 1.38 -17.86
CA PHE A 19 -5.62 2.48 -16.92
C PHE A 19 -7.04 2.50 -16.33
N ARG A 20 -8.06 2.26 -17.15
CA ARG A 20 -9.45 2.18 -16.70
C ARG A 20 -9.65 1.08 -15.68
N ARG A 21 -9.07 -0.10 -15.89
CA ARG A 21 -9.12 -1.23 -14.94
C ARG A 21 -8.47 -0.90 -13.60
N VAL A 22 -7.32 -0.24 -13.62
CA VAL A 22 -6.67 0.23 -12.38
C VAL A 22 -7.53 1.26 -11.67
N TRP A 23 -8.09 2.22 -12.42
CA TRP A 23 -8.95 3.26 -11.85
C TRP A 23 -10.18 2.68 -11.16
N MET A 24 -10.85 1.71 -11.75
CA MET A 24 -12.04 1.05 -11.19
C MET A 24 -11.75 0.23 -9.92
N ARG A 25 -10.50 -0.09 -9.68
CA ARG A 25 -10.03 -0.88 -8.51
C ARG A 25 -9.25 -0.03 -7.51
N LYS A 26 -9.22 1.27 -7.70
CA LYS A 26 -8.48 2.19 -6.83
C LYS A 26 -9.42 2.84 -5.83
N ILE A 27 -9.05 2.76 -4.55
CA ILE A 27 -9.71 3.40 -3.41
C ILE A 27 -8.91 4.64 -3.03
N GLY A 28 -9.60 5.76 -2.90
CA GLY A 28 -8.99 7.05 -2.62
C GLY A 28 -8.12 7.60 -3.76
N GLY A 29 -7.38 8.66 -3.48
CA GLY A 29 -6.50 9.38 -4.41
C GLY A 29 -5.03 8.97 -4.37
N GLY A 30 -4.18 9.76 -5.04
CA GLY A 30 -2.73 9.57 -5.06
C GLY A 30 -2.24 8.42 -5.95
N VAL A 31 -1.07 7.85 -5.64
CA VAL A 31 -0.44 6.77 -6.41
C VAL A 31 -0.65 5.41 -5.75
N ILE A 32 -0.48 4.33 -6.51
CA ILE A 32 -0.69 2.94 -6.04
C ILE A 32 0.58 2.27 -5.52
N GLY A 33 1.72 2.94 -5.61
CA GLY A 33 3.01 2.49 -5.09
C GLY A 33 3.76 1.49 -5.96
N GLY A 34 4.97 1.14 -5.52
CA GLY A 34 5.94 0.36 -6.31
C GLY A 34 5.51 -1.08 -6.53
N LYS A 35 5.09 -1.79 -5.49
CA LYS A 35 4.69 -3.20 -5.58
C LYS A 35 3.49 -3.41 -6.51
N ALA A 36 2.48 -2.54 -6.42
CA ALA A 36 1.33 -2.57 -7.30
C ALA A 36 1.72 -2.29 -8.77
N CYS A 37 2.55 -1.26 -9.00
CA CYS A 37 3.06 -0.95 -10.34
C CYS A 37 3.86 -2.12 -10.91
N GLY A 38 4.77 -2.71 -10.12
CA GLY A 38 5.57 -3.87 -10.51
C GLY A 38 4.73 -5.06 -10.94
N LEU A 39 3.70 -5.41 -10.14
CA LEU A 39 2.73 -6.46 -10.46
C LEU A 39 2.05 -6.23 -11.81
N LEU A 40 1.52 -5.02 -12.02
CA LEU A 40 0.79 -4.67 -13.24
C LEU A 40 1.69 -4.67 -14.48
N VAL A 41 2.90 -4.12 -14.38
CA VAL A 41 3.86 -4.09 -15.48
C VAL A 41 4.37 -5.48 -15.82
N ALA A 42 4.75 -6.29 -14.82
CA ALA A 42 5.20 -7.66 -15.03
C ALA A 42 4.14 -8.50 -15.76
N ARG A 43 2.89 -8.40 -15.32
CA ARG A 43 1.77 -9.06 -15.98
C ARG A 43 1.60 -8.60 -17.43
N LYS A 44 1.61 -7.30 -17.68
CA LYS A 44 1.48 -6.75 -19.03
C LYS A 44 2.60 -7.24 -19.96
N LEU A 45 3.82 -7.30 -19.45
CA LEU A 45 4.96 -7.82 -20.23
C LEU A 45 4.83 -9.31 -20.54
N ILE A 46 4.29 -10.12 -19.61
CA ILE A 46 3.99 -11.54 -19.89
C ILE A 46 2.94 -11.66 -20.98
N GLU A 47 1.83 -10.92 -20.88
CA GLU A 47 0.76 -10.94 -21.88
C GLU A 47 1.26 -10.57 -23.28
N LEU A 48 2.21 -9.62 -23.39
CA LEU A 48 2.72 -9.15 -24.67
C LEU A 48 3.84 -10.02 -25.26
N ASN A 49 4.73 -10.53 -24.40
CA ASN A 49 5.95 -11.21 -24.87
C ASN A 49 5.87 -12.74 -24.76
N MET A 50 4.92 -13.26 -24.01
CA MET A 50 4.73 -14.68 -23.74
C MET A 50 3.24 -15.06 -23.83
N PRO A 51 2.57 -14.81 -24.98
CA PRO A 51 1.12 -15.00 -25.11
C PRO A 51 0.72 -16.48 -24.89
N GLU A 52 1.63 -17.45 -25.11
CA GLU A 52 1.41 -18.84 -24.82
C GLU A 52 1.17 -19.15 -23.34
N TYR A 53 1.63 -18.28 -22.44
CA TYR A 53 1.39 -18.40 -21.00
C TYR A 53 0.17 -17.61 -20.51
N ALA A 54 -0.46 -16.81 -21.35
CA ALA A 54 -1.58 -15.95 -20.94
C ALA A 54 -2.73 -16.73 -20.27
N GLY A 55 -2.99 -17.97 -20.72
CA GLY A 55 -3.99 -18.87 -20.13
C GLY A 55 -3.57 -19.52 -18.81
N HIS A 56 -2.31 -19.42 -18.43
CA HIS A 56 -1.75 -19.94 -17.17
C HIS A 56 -1.54 -18.87 -16.10
N VAL A 57 -1.67 -17.60 -16.47
CA VAL A 57 -1.55 -16.47 -15.55
C VAL A 57 -2.94 -16.07 -15.07
N GLU A 58 -3.26 -16.37 -13.82
CA GLU A 58 -4.53 -15.95 -13.24
C GLU A 58 -4.66 -14.42 -13.25
N PRO A 59 -5.86 -13.89 -13.58
CA PRO A 59 -6.12 -12.46 -13.43
C PRO A 59 -5.96 -12.07 -11.96
N HIS A 60 -5.16 -11.02 -11.69
CA HIS A 60 -5.12 -10.50 -10.33
C HIS A 60 -6.50 -9.95 -9.95
N ASN A 61 -6.95 -10.26 -8.75
CA ASN A 61 -8.17 -9.69 -8.18
C ASN A 61 -7.81 -8.72 -7.05
N SER A 62 -7.00 -7.71 -7.38
CA SER A 62 -6.48 -6.75 -6.42
C SER A 62 -7.22 -5.42 -6.50
N PHE A 63 -7.36 -4.79 -5.33
CA PHE A 63 -7.68 -3.38 -5.19
C PHE A 63 -6.43 -2.61 -4.74
N PHE A 64 -6.41 -1.32 -5.02
CA PHE A 64 -5.28 -0.45 -4.76
C PHE A 64 -5.74 0.71 -3.87
N ILE A 65 -5.28 0.74 -2.62
CA ILE A 65 -5.54 1.86 -1.72
C ILE A 65 -4.43 2.89 -1.94
N GLY A 66 -4.79 4.04 -2.49
CA GLY A 66 -3.84 5.07 -2.87
C GLY A 66 -3.16 5.78 -1.70
N THR A 67 -2.04 6.43 -1.97
CA THR A 67 -1.25 7.15 -0.95
C THR A 67 -2.01 8.27 -0.25
N ASP A 68 -3.01 8.86 -0.90
CA ASP A 68 -3.90 9.86 -0.31
C ASP A 68 -4.59 9.35 0.95
N VAL A 69 -5.03 8.09 0.96
CA VAL A 69 -5.69 7.48 2.12
C VAL A 69 -4.77 7.45 3.33
N PHE A 70 -3.48 7.16 3.14
CA PHE A 70 -2.50 7.20 4.23
C PHE A 70 -2.33 8.61 4.81
N TYR A 71 -2.18 9.62 3.95
CA TYR A 71 -2.06 11.00 4.43
C TYR A 71 -3.32 11.50 5.14
N ARG A 72 -4.48 11.20 4.59
CA ARG A 72 -5.76 11.50 5.22
C ARG A 72 -5.90 10.79 6.57
N TYR A 73 -5.48 9.53 6.65
CA TYR A 73 -5.43 8.77 7.90
C TYR A 73 -4.53 9.46 8.95
N LEU A 74 -3.34 9.91 8.55
CA LEU A 74 -2.42 10.63 9.45
C LEU A 74 -3.04 11.93 9.99
N VAL A 75 -3.68 12.71 9.13
CA VAL A 75 -4.33 13.97 9.52
C VAL A 75 -5.54 13.70 10.43
N TYR A 76 -6.40 12.79 10.03
CA TYR A 76 -7.64 12.44 10.75
C TYR A 76 -7.35 11.97 12.18
N ASN A 77 -6.27 11.21 12.37
CA ASN A 77 -5.85 10.67 13.65
C ASN A 77 -4.80 11.52 14.39
N ARG A 78 -4.57 12.76 13.95
CA ARG A 78 -3.59 13.69 14.55
C ARG A 78 -2.17 13.10 14.63
N CYS A 79 -1.80 12.28 13.67
CA CYS A 79 -0.46 11.67 13.56
C CYS A 79 0.51 12.49 12.72
N ALA A 80 0.01 13.43 11.90
CA ALA A 80 0.82 14.15 10.90
C ALA A 80 1.98 14.94 11.54
N GLU A 81 1.72 15.68 12.62
CA GLU A 81 2.75 16.44 13.32
C GLU A 81 3.78 15.55 14.02
N LEU A 82 3.32 14.45 14.66
CA LEU A 82 4.21 13.46 15.28
C LEU A 82 5.12 12.83 14.24
N LYS A 83 4.55 12.46 13.08
CA LYS A 83 5.32 11.87 11.99
C LYS A 83 6.33 12.86 11.40
N ALA A 84 5.96 14.13 11.25
CA ALA A 84 6.86 15.17 10.78
C ALA A 84 8.04 15.41 11.77
N ARG A 85 7.76 15.47 13.08
CA ARG A 85 8.80 15.58 14.11
C ARG A 85 9.70 14.36 14.13
N HIS A 86 9.14 13.17 14.15
CA HIS A 86 9.89 11.91 14.09
C HIS A 86 10.89 11.86 12.92
N ARG A 87 10.52 12.44 11.78
CA ARG A 87 11.40 12.51 10.61
C ARG A 87 12.57 13.49 10.79
N LEU A 88 12.38 14.57 11.56
CA LEU A 88 13.38 15.64 11.77
C LEU A 88 14.31 15.35 12.95
N GLU A 89 13.93 14.51 13.89
CA GLU A 89 14.70 14.25 15.10
C GLU A 89 15.70 13.11 14.89
N LYS A 90 16.94 13.34 15.34
CA LYS A 90 18.02 12.33 15.26
C LYS A 90 17.88 11.22 16.31
N GLU A 91 17.07 11.42 17.34
CA GLU A 91 16.80 10.46 18.42
C GLU A 91 15.35 9.95 18.33
N HIS A 92 15.14 8.95 17.49
CA HIS A 92 13.84 8.49 17.00
C HIS A 92 12.99 7.68 17.97
N PHE A 93 13.36 7.43 19.21
CA PHE A 93 12.74 6.38 20.00
C PHE A 93 11.52 6.79 20.85
N LYS A 94 11.45 8.01 21.36
CA LYS A 94 10.34 8.43 22.24
C LYS A 94 9.01 8.61 21.50
N GLU A 95 9.06 9.17 20.32
CA GLU A 95 7.85 9.45 19.52
C GLU A 95 7.38 8.24 18.72
N THR A 96 8.26 7.25 18.47
CA THR A 96 7.94 6.03 17.72
C THR A 96 6.83 5.23 18.39
N GLU A 97 6.91 5.04 19.73
CA GLU A 97 5.92 4.27 20.48
C GLU A 97 4.53 4.96 20.45
N GLU A 98 4.50 6.27 20.72
CA GLU A 98 3.26 7.03 20.69
C GLU A 98 2.65 7.06 19.29
N LEU A 99 3.48 7.28 18.25
CA LEU A 99 3.03 7.29 16.87
C LEU A 99 2.49 5.90 16.45
N THR A 100 3.20 4.83 16.80
CA THR A 100 2.76 3.44 16.54
C THR A 100 1.41 3.17 17.21
N LYS A 101 1.25 3.57 18.46
CA LYS A 101 -0.01 3.41 19.22
C LYS A 101 -1.16 4.15 18.55
N ARG A 102 -0.95 5.39 18.10
CA ARG A 102 -1.97 6.17 17.39
C ARG A 102 -2.31 5.58 16.04
N LEU A 103 -1.30 5.11 15.29
CA LEU A 103 -1.52 4.45 14.00
C LEU A 103 -2.31 3.14 14.16
N ARG A 104 -2.10 2.40 15.24
CA ARG A 104 -2.87 1.18 15.52
C ARG A 104 -4.28 1.45 16.04
N GLY A 105 -4.47 2.52 16.77
CA GLY A 105 -5.78 2.87 17.37
C GLY A 105 -6.61 3.86 16.56
N GLY A 106 -6.15 4.26 15.38
CA GLY A 106 -6.84 5.25 14.55
C GLY A 106 -8.06 4.70 13.81
N SER A 107 -8.85 5.63 13.27
CA SER A 107 -10.02 5.32 12.44
C SER A 107 -9.82 5.82 11.02
N LEU A 108 -10.40 5.13 10.05
CA LEU A 108 -10.45 5.58 8.66
C LEU A 108 -11.56 6.63 8.47
N PRO A 109 -11.38 7.61 7.55
CA PRO A 109 -12.45 8.51 7.14
C PRO A 109 -13.65 7.74 6.58
N GLU A 110 -14.87 8.26 6.80
CA GLU A 110 -16.11 7.55 6.47
C GLU A 110 -16.25 7.27 4.97
N ASP A 111 -15.91 8.22 4.11
CA ASP A 111 -15.93 8.03 2.66
C ASP A 111 -14.98 6.88 2.20
N ILE A 112 -13.83 6.72 2.85
CA ILE A 112 -12.93 5.59 2.59
C ILE A 112 -13.53 4.28 3.09
N ARG A 113 -14.22 4.30 4.23
CA ARG A 113 -14.93 3.11 4.74
C ARG A 113 -16.03 2.67 3.81
N GLU A 114 -16.75 3.59 3.17
CA GLU A 114 -17.75 3.28 2.15
C GLU A 114 -17.11 2.58 0.94
N GLU A 115 -16.02 3.12 0.38
CA GLU A 115 -15.29 2.49 -0.73
C GLU A 115 -14.74 1.09 -0.35
N LEU A 116 -14.25 0.91 0.88
CA LEU A 116 -13.81 -0.40 1.40
C LEU A 116 -14.99 -1.37 1.57
N SER A 117 -16.15 -0.87 1.95
CA SER A 117 -17.37 -1.66 2.04
C SER A 117 -17.78 -2.23 0.68
N ASP A 118 -17.71 -1.43 -0.38
CA ASP A 118 -17.97 -1.87 -1.75
C ASP A 118 -16.93 -2.91 -2.22
N MET A 119 -15.67 -2.72 -1.83
CA MET A 119 -14.62 -3.71 -2.09
C MET A 119 -14.91 -5.05 -1.39
N LEU A 120 -15.36 -5.03 -0.13
CA LEU A 120 -15.74 -6.24 0.59
C LEU A 120 -16.94 -6.95 -0.05
N ASP A 121 -17.90 -6.20 -0.60
CA ASP A 121 -19.02 -6.79 -1.36
C ASP A 121 -18.52 -7.46 -2.63
N HIS A 122 -17.52 -6.88 -3.31
CA HIS A 122 -16.91 -7.50 -4.47
C HIS A 122 -16.20 -8.83 -4.13
N TYR A 123 -15.47 -8.89 -3.03
CA TYR A 123 -14.77 -10.10 -2.59
C TYR A 123 -15.69 -11.15 -1.97
N GLY A 124 -16.87 -10.76 -1.48
CA GLY A 124 -17.75 -11.64 -0.71
C GLY A 124 -17.01 -12.16 0.53
N THR A 125 -16.87 -13.49 0.63
CA THR A 125 -16.16 -14.16 1.73
C THR A 125 -14.79 -14.73 1.31
N THR A 126 -14.25 -14.27 0.18
CA THR A 126 -12.91 -14.69 -0.26
C THR A 126 -11.85 -14.11 0.67
N PRO A 127 -10.91 -14.91 1.20
CA PRO A 127 -9.80 -14.39 2.01
C PRO A 127 -9.00 -13.32 1.26
N ILE A 128 -8.55 -12.32 2.00
CA ILE A 128 -7.84 -11.15 1.47
C ILE A 128 -6.47 -11.06 2.14
N ILE A 129 -5.48 -10.54 1.45
CA ILE A 129 -4.21 -10.11 2.03
C ILE A 129 -4.03 -8.61 1.81
N VAL A 130 -3.80 -7.86 2.89
CA VAL A 130 -3.44 -6.45 2.85
C VAL A 130 -1.92 -6.33 2.86
N ARG A 131 -1.35 -5.73 1.83
CA ARG A 131 0.10 -5.59 1.66
C ARG A 131 0.49 -4.13 1.46
N SER A 132 1.62 -3.75 2.02
CA SER A 132 2.24 -2.46 1.71
C SER A 132 2.61 -2.36 0.23
N SER A 133 2.50 -1.17 -0.32
CA SER A 133 2.94 -0.82 -1.68
C SER A 133 3.54 0.59 -1.66
N SER A 134 4.56 0.79 -0.84
CA SER A 134 5.27 2.06 -0.77
C SER A 134 6.07 2.32 -2.06
N ILE A 135 6.31 3.58 -2.38
CA ILE A 135 7.21 3.96 -3.48
C ILE A 135 8.64 3.46 -3.25
N MET A 136 9.01 3.20 -2.00
CA MET A 136 10.34 2.66 -1.65
C MET A 136 10.44 1.15 -1.87
N GLU A 137 9.32 0.45 -2.01
CA GLU A 137 9.29 -0.99 -2.22
C GLU A 137 9.41 -1.30 -3.71
N ASP A 138 10.20 -2.34 -3.99
CA ASP A 138 10.43 -2.86 -5.34
C ASP A 138 11.03 -1.84 -6.34
N GLY A 139 11.68 -0.80 -5.83
CA GLY A 139 12.51 0.10 -6.61
C GLY A 139 13.82 -0.58 -7.05
N TYR A 140 14.30 -0.26 -8.25
CA TYR A 140 15.55 -0.82 -8.80
C TYR A 140 16.74 -0.47 -7.91
N GLY A 141 17.42 -1.47 -7.37
CA GLY A 141 18.57 -1.30 -6.47
C GLY A 141 18.21 -1.14 -4.98
N ASN A 142 16.93 -1.07 -4.62
CA ASN A 142 16.47 -1.00 -3.24
C ASN A 142 15.42 -2.09 -2.99
N ALA A 143 15.86 -3.25 -2.51
CA ALA A 143 14.94 -4.27 -2.03
C ALA A 143 14.45 -3.93 -0.62
N PHE A 144 13.33 -3.24 -0.51
CA PHE A 144 12.67 -2.96 0.77
C PHE A 144 11.74 -4.10 1.20
N SER A 145 11.93 -5.28 0.60
CA SER A 145 11.08 -6.45 0.83
C SER A 145 11.10 -6.90 2.29
N GLY A 146 9.92 -7.22 2.83
CA GLY A 146 9.76 -7.78 4.17
C GLY A 146 9.99 -6.80 5.33
N LYS A 147 10.07 -5.49 5.07
CA LYS A 147 10.23 -4.47 6.12
C LYS A 147 8.90 -3.95 6.66
N TYR A 148 7.88 -3.96 5.83
CA TYR A 148 6.51 -3.65 6.23
C TYR A 148 5.69 -4.94 6.35
N GLU A 149 4.66 -4.90 7.18
CA GLU A 149 3.78 -6.06 7.40
C GLU A 149 2.91 -6.36 6.18
N SER A 150 2.55 -7.64 6.06
CA SER A 150 1.47 -8.11 5.20
C SER A 150 0.51 -8.90 6.07
N ILE A 151 -0.78 -8.58 6.02
CA ILE A 151 -1.78 -9.11 6.95
C ILE A 151 -2.83 -9.88 6.17
N PHE A 152 -3.01 -11.14 6.53
CA PHE A 152 -4.11 -11.95 6.03
C PHE A 152 -5.38 -11.66 6.81
N CYS A 153 -6.47 -11.44 6.08
CA CYS A 153 -7.84 -11.34 6.57
C CYS A 153 -8.59 -12.59 6.13
N MET A 154 -9.20 -13.27 7.06
CA MET A 154 -10.04 -14.43 6.76
C MET A 154 -11.28 -14.03 5.98
N ASN A 155 -11.75 -12.80 6.17
CA ASN A 155 -12.90 -12.20 5.50
C ASN A 155 -14.18 -13.05 5.68
N GLN A 156 -14.41 -13.55 6.88
CA GLN A 156 -15.55 -14.38 7.26
C GLN A 156 -16.45 -13.67 8.27
N GLY A 157 -17.67 -14.15 8.42
CA GLY A 157 -18.64 -13.58 9.36
C GLY A 157 -19.54 -12.50 8.73
N THR A 158 -20.09 -11.64 9.56
CA THR A 158 -20.91 -10.50 9.14
C THR A 158 -20.09 -9.45 8.39
N LYS A 159 -20.77 -8.56 7.68
CA LYS A 159 -20.07 -7.49 6.96
C LYS A 159 -19.31 -6.56 7.92
N GLU A 160 -19.86 -6.32 9.09
CA GLU A 160 -19.27 -5.53 10.17
C GLU A 160 -17.98 -6.19 10.69
N GLU A 161 -18.01 -7.49 10.96
CA GLU A 161 -16.84 -8.24 11.40
C GLU A 161 -15.73 -8.25 10.34
N ARG A 162 -16.08 -8.43 9.07
CA ARG A 162 -15.14 -8.37 7.95
C ARG A 162 -14.52 -6.98 7.78
N MET A 163 -15.33 -5.93 7.95
CA MET A 163 -14.85 -4.55 7.88
C MET A 163 -13.87 -4.26 9.02
N GLU A 164 -14.18 -4.66 10.26
CA GLU A 164 -13.28 -4.45 11.39
C GLU A 164 -11.95 -5.20 11.21
N GLU A 165 -11.99 -6.44 10.72
CA GLU A 165 -10.79 -7.22 10.39
C GLU A 165 -9.92 -6.51 9.32
N LEU A 166 -10.56 -5.99 8.27
CA LEU A 166 -9.88 -5.25 7.20
C LEU A 166 -9.28 -3.93 7.71
N GLU A 167 -10.02 -3.16 8.48
CA GLU A 167 -9.52 -1.91 9.08
C GLU A 167 -8.35 -2.19 10.03
N GLU A 168 -8.41 -3.24 10.84
CA GLU A 168 -7.30 -3.64 11.69
C GLU A 168 -6.07 -4.01 10.87
N ALA A 169 -6.23 -4.73 9.76
CA ALA A 169 -5.15 -5.07 8.86
C ALA A 169 -4.51 -3.80 8.26
N ILE A 170 -5.30 -2.84 7.81
CA ILE A 170 -4.83 -1.55 7.28
C ILE A 170 -4.05 -0.78 8.37
N ARG A 171 -4.61 -0.66 9.59
CA ARG A 171 -3.96 -0.02 10.73
C ARG A 171 -2.60 -0.64 11.03
N ARG A 172 -2.50 -1.96 11.01
CA ARG A 172 -1.26 -2.70 11.25
C ARG A 172 -0.22 -2.45 10.17
N VAL A 173 -0.62 -2.47 8.91
CA VAL A 173 0.32 -2.17 7.81
C VAL A 173 0.80 -0.74 7.89
N TYR A 174 -0.07 0.24 8.17
CA TYR A 174 0.34 1.64 8.38
C TYR A 174 1.28 1.79 9.57
N ALA A 175 0.99 1.14 10.70
CA ALA A 175 1.85 1.17 11.88
C ALA A 175 3.22 0.50 11.64
N SER A 176 3.30 -0.46 10.72
CA SER A 176 4.56 -1.15 10.39
C SER A 176 5.62 -0.22 9.77
N THR A 177 5.22 0.97 9.30
CA THR A 177 6.16 2.02 8.88
C THR A 177 7.05 2.49 10.04
N MET A 178 6.60 2.29 11.27
CA MET A 178 7.31 2.65 12.51
C MET A 178 8.05 1.47 13.14
N ASN A 179 8.05 0.30 12.52
CA ASN A 179 8.82 -0.85 13.02
C ASN A 179 10.31 -0.53 13.03
N GLU A 180 11.00 -0.96 14.08
CA GLU A 180 12.44 -0.73 14.28
C GLU A 180 13.26 -1.17 13.05
N GLN A 181 12.96 -2.32 12.48
CA GLN A 181 13.64 -2.84 11.28
C GLN A 181 13.44 -1.94 10.06
N ALA A 182 12.24 -1.35 9.89
CA ALA A 182 11.95 -0.44 8.79
C ALA A 182 12.69 0.91 8.97
N ILE A 183 12.71 1.44 10.19
CA ILE A 183 13.44 2.66 10.54
C ILE A 183 14.95 2.46 10.36
N GLU A 184 15.49 1.36 10.89
CA GLU A 184 16.91 1.03 10.79
C GLU A 184 17.35 0.85 9.33
N TYR A 185 16.56 0.20 8.52
CA TYR A 185 16.84 0.05 7.09
C TYR A 185 16.87 1.42 6.38
N ARG A 186 15.86 2.28 6.62
CA ARG A 186 15.82 3.64 6.05
C ARG A 186 17.03 4.47 6.50
N ARG A 187 17.41 4.36 7.78
CA ARG A 187 18.60 5.03 8.31
C ARG A 187 19.88 4.59 7.59
N LYS A 188 20.09 3.27 7.44
CA LYS A 188 21.28 2.73 6.73
C LYS A 188 21.35 3.11 5.25
N ARG A 189 20.20 3.40 4.65
CA ARG A 189 20.11 3.79 3.24
C ARG A 189 20.00 5.30 3.02
N HIS A 190 20.09 6.10 4.07
CA HIS A 190 19.91 7.57 4.01
C HIS A 190 18.54 7.97 3.44
N LEU A 191 17.48 7.21 3.77
CA LEU A 191 16.11 7.41 3.32
C LEU A 191 15.18 7.95 4.41
N LEU A 192 15.69 8.40 5.55
CA LEU A 192 14.87 8.94 6.65
C LEU A 192 14.13 10.21 6.26
N ASP A 193 14.73 11.03 5.39
CA ASP A 193 14.12 12.26 4.90
C ASP A 193 13.15 12.04 3.73
N VAL A 194 13.11 10.82 3.19
CA VAL A 194 12.21 10.47 2.10
C VAL A 194 10.87 10.03 2.68
N ASP A 195 9.79 10.59 2.15
CA ASP A 195 8.44 10.18 2.54
C ASP A 195 8.14 8.76 2.01
N GLU A 196 7.53 7.93 2.86
CA GLU A 196 7.21 6.55 2.52
C GLU A 196 6.17 6.44 1.42
N GLN A 197 5.35 7.46 1.24
CA GLN A 197 4.23 7.43 0.30
C GLN A 197 3.52 6.08 0.31
N MET A 198 2.99 5.72 1.49
CA MET A 198 2.40 4.41 1.72
C MET A 198 1.09 4.26 0.96
N ALA A 199 1.07 3.34 0.01
CA ALA A 199 -0.13 2.78 -0.59
C ALA A 199 -0.30 1.33 -0.15
N LEU A 200 -1.45 0.74 -0.38
CA LEU A 200 -1.73 -0.67 -0.09
C LEU A 200 -2.23 -1.41 -1.34
N LEU A 201 -1.97 -2.70 -1.33
CA LEU A 201 -2.39 -3.66 -2.35
C LEU A 201 -3.11 -4.80 -1.66
#